data_fdbec1a25514639fb6aaa67020e57547
#
_entry.id   fdbec1a25514639fb6aaa67020e57547
#
_cell.length_a   1.000
_cell.length_b   1.000
_cell.length_c   1.000
_cell.angle_alpha   90.00
_cell.angle_beta   90.00
_cell.angle_gamma   90.00
#
_symmetry.space_group_name_H-M   'P 1'
#
loop_
_entity.id
_entity.type
_entity.pdbx_description
1 polymer ?
#
loop_
_entity_poly.entity_id
_entity_poly.type
_entity_poly.pdbx_seq_one_letter_code
_entity_poly.pdbx_strand_id
1 'polypeptide(L)'
;NKTTFTLNNCEFSLYETHKKTEDVKLKFNDLTFTAMLRGKKHMKLENKSEYFDYFHGETVLVSPGETMVIDFPEADETPSQCIALSFSPDFVEESLHYLNTKLMKVDESTCWRISSEEFYLFNSLPLASATNNLMRIAMEDNMNKDIMADLALKELLVRLMQTQAGKLIENDYKTLKTSNRLAFIIDYIKNNLHQKLSIEHLAKLAFV
;
A
#
# COMPACT_ATOMS: atom_id res chain seq x y z
N ASN A 1 7.04 0.41 16.90
CA ASN A 1 7.92 1.53 16.52
C ASN A 1 7.32 2.28 15.34
N LYS A 2 7.49 3.61 15.31
CA LYS A 2 7.10 4.48 14.19
C LYS A 2 8.29 5.37 13.85
N THR A 3 8.66 5.44 12.57
CA THR A 3 9.61 6.44 12.04
C THR A 3 8.87 7.27 11.01
N THR A 4 8.93 8.59 11.12
CA THR A 4 8.20 9.51 10.25
C THR A 4 9.14 10.44 9.52
N PHE A 5 8.87 10.63 8.24
CA PHE A 5 9.53 11.59 7.35
C PHE A 5 8.46 12.58 6.85
N THR A 6 8.64 13.84 7.13
CA THR A 6 7.76 14.90 6.63
C THR A 6 8.30 15.42 5.32
N LEU A 7 7.46 15.43 4.30
CA LEU A 7 7.69 16.00 2.98
C LEU A 7 6.67 17.10 2.75
N ASN A 8 6.87 17.96 1.76
CA ASN A 8 5.98 19.11 1.54
C ASN A 8 4.50 18.72 1.36
N ASN A 9 4.24 17.65 0.61
CA ASN A 9 2.90 17.24 0.21
C ASN A 9 2.45 15.90 0.82
N CYS A 10 3.24 15.33 1.73
CA CYS A 10 2.84 14.12 2.45
C CYS A 10 3.61 13.90 3.75
N GLU A 11 3.00 13.13 4.64
CA GLU A 11 3.69 12.48 5.75
C GLU A 11 3.92 11.02 5.39
N PHE A 12 5.18 10.60 5.35
CA PHE A 12 5.57 9.22 5.14
C PHE A 12 5.97 8.60 6.46
N SER A 13 5.30 7.53 6.88
CA SER A 13 5.57 6.82 8.13
C SER A 13 5.86 5.34 7.88
N LEU A 14 6.93 4.85 8.50
CA LEU A 14 7.25 3.43 8.59
C LEU A 14 6.83 2.93 9.96
N TYR A 15 5.97 1.92 9.99
CA TYR A 15 5.50 1.24 11.21
C TYR A 15 6.11 -0.14 11.30
N GLU A 16 6.57 -0.49 12.49
CA GLU A 16 7.10 -1.79 12.82
C GLU A 16 6.53 -2.30 14.14
N THR A 17 5.97 -3.51 14.12
CA THR A 17 5.34 -4.16 15.28
C THR A 17 6.00 -5.51 15.51
N HIS A 18 6.50 -5.73 16.75
CA HIS A 18 7.27 -6.90 17.16
C HIS A 18 6.54 -7.76 18.21
N LYS A 19 5.33 -7.41 18.56
CA LYS A 19 4.55 -8.14 19.57
C LYS A 19 3.17 -8.42 19.05
N LYS A 20 2.68 -9.62 19.33
CA LYS A 20 1.27 -9.94 19.14
C LYS A 20 0.42 -8.92 19.90
N THR A 21 -0.51 -8.29 19.20
CA THR A 21 -1.38 -7.23 19.72
C THR A 21 -2.71 -7.30 18.99
N GLU A 22 -3.80 -7.03 19.67
CA GLU A 22 -5.16 -7.06 19.14
C GLU A 22 -5.84 -5.70 19.37
N ASP A 23 -6.85 -5.39 18.58
CA ASP A 23 -7.70 -4.20 18.67
C ASP A 23 -6.94 -2.85 18.63
N VAL A 24 -5.82 -2.81 17.91
CA VAL A 24 -5.08 -1.54 17.72
C VAL A 24 -5.87 -0.63 16.81
N LYS A 25 -6.33 0.50 17.34
CA LYS A 25 -7.06 1.51 16.56
C LYS A 25 -6.10 2.57 16.04
N LEU A 26 -6.16 2.79 14.73
CA LEU A 26 -5.37 3.81 14.04
C LEU A 26 -6.27 4.63 13.12
N LYS A 27 -6.20 5.93 13.24
CA LYS A 27 -7.00 6.89 12.47
C LYS A 27 -6.09 7.90 11.80
N PHE A 28 -6.33 8.15 10.52
CA PHE A 28 -5.67 9.20 9.76
C PHE A 28 -6.66 10.32 9.41
N ASN A 29 -6.20 11.56 9.45
CA ASN A 29 -7.04 12.72 9.10
C ASN A 29 -7.16 12.91 7.60
N ASP A 30 -6.15 12.48 6.85
CA ASP A 30 -6.04 12.66 5.41
C ASP A 30 -6.11 11.32 4.68
N LEU A 31 -6.34 11.37 3.36
CA LEU A 31 -6.25 10.21 2.50
C LEU A 31 -4.91 9.52 2.71
N THR A 32 -4.93 8.25 3.11
CA THR A 32 -3.72 7.52 3.44
C THR A 32 -3.59 6.23 2.64
N PHE A 33 -2.49 6.14 1.91
CA PHE A 33 -2.06 4.93 1.23
C PHE A 33 -1.21 4.12 2.21
N THR A 34 -1.57 2.86 2.44
CA THR A 34 -0.75 1.94 3.23
C THR A 34 -0.29 0.76 2.38
N ALA A 35 0.94 0.30 2.59
CA ALA A 35 1.45 -0.90 1.92
C ALA A 35 2.22 -1.78 2.91
N MET A 36 1.94 -3.08 2.86
CA MET A 36 2.64 -4.07 3.68
C MET A 36 4.00 -4.39 3.07
N LEU A 37 5.07 -4.24 3.86
CA LEU A 37 6.44 -4.59 3.50
C LEU A 37 6.82 -5.98 4.00
N ARG A 38 6.29 -6.39 5.16
CA ARG A 38 6.60 -7.66 5.81
C ARG A 38 5.51 -8.06 6.80
N GLY A 39 5.34 -9.36 6.99
CA GLY A 39 4.43 -9.91 7.98
C GLY A 39 2.96 -9.88 7.54
N LYS A 40 2.07 -9.98 8.50
CA LYS A 40 0.63 -10.06 8.33
C LYS A 40 -0.09 -9.15 9.32
N LYS A 41 -1.22 -8.62 8.90
CA LYS A 41 -2.23 -8.01 9.77
C LYS A 41 -3.59 -8.65 9.50
N HIS A 42 -4.42 -8.71 10.53
CA HIS A 42 -5.84 -8.98 10.40
C HIS A 42 -6.56 -7.69 10.77
N MET A 43 -7.32 -7.11 9.85
CA MET A 43 -7.83 -5.76 10.06
C MET A 43 -9.19 -5.52 9.42
N LYS A 44 -9.88 -4.49 9.90
CA LYS A 44 -11.06 -3.92 9.25
C LYS A 44 -10.99 -2.40 9.25
N LEU A 45 -11.73 -1.79 8.35
CA LEU A 45 -12.09 -0.39 8.40
C LEU A 45 -13.40 -0.26 9.18
N GLU A 46 -13.52 0.74 10.06
CA GLU A 46 -14.66 0.85 10.98
C GLU A 46 -16.00 0.98 10.26
N ASN A 47 -16.00 1.60 9.07
CA ASN A 47 -17.18 1.71 8.18
C ASN A 47 -17.45 0.45 7.32
N LYS A 48 -16.60 -0.58 7.41
CA LYS A 48 -16.76 -1.88 6.76
C LYS A 48 -16.98 -2.95 7.81
N SER A 49 -17.93 -3.84 7.57
CA SER A 49 -18.34 -4.85 8.57
C SER A 49 -17.39 -6.04 8.69
N GLU A 50 -16.58 -6.29 7.66
CA GLU A 50 -15.79 -7.51 7.55
C GLU A 50 -14.32 -7.27 7.84
N TYR A 51 -13.73 -8.20 8.60
CA TYR A 51 -12.28 -8.32 8.74
C TYR A 51 -11.67 -8.98 7.51
N PHE A 52 -10.46 -8.56 7.17
CA PHE A 52 -9.67 -9.17 6.10
C PHE A 52 -8.21 -9.29 6.51
N ASP A 53 -7.55 -10.26 5.92
CA ASP A 53 -6.11 -10.42 6.06
C ASP A 53 -5.38 -9.47 5.11
N TYR A 54 -4.33 -8.83 5.61
CA TYR A 54 -3.53 -7.85 4.90
C TYR A 54 -2.06 -8.30 4.89
N PHE A 55 -1.55 -8.59 3.70
CA PHE A 55 -0.25 -9.22 3.50
C PHE A 55 0.72 -8.36 2.70
N HIS A 56 1.98 -8.83 2.67
CA HIS A 56 3.00 -8.27 1.78
C HIS A 56 2.52 -8.25 0.31
N GLY A 57 2.81 -7.17 -0.38
CA GLY A 57 2.39 -6.97 -1.78
C GLY A 57 0.95 -6.47 -1.93
N GLU A 58 0.30 -6.15 -0.83
CA GLU A 58 -1.05 -5.57 -0.81
C GLU A 58 -1.01 -4.13 -0.31
N THR A 59 -2.04 -3.38 -0.68
CA THR A 59 -2.24 -1.97 -0.32
C THR A 59 -3.66 -1.76 0.20
N VAL A 60 -3.78 -0.96 1.24
CA VAL A 60 -5.07 -0.45 1.73
C VAL A 60 -5.06 1.07 1.63
N LEU A 61 -6.07 1.61 0.96
CA LEU A 61 -6.34 3.02 0.90
C LEU A 61 -7.36 3.39 1.96
N VAL A 62 -6.99 4.27 2.87
CA VAL A 62 -7.82 4.69 4.01
C VAL A 62 -8.36 6.09 3.74
N SER A 63 -9.66 6.22 3.77
CA SER A 63 -10.33 7.51 3.58
C SER A 63 -10.05 8.46 4.75
N PRO A 64 -10.10 9.79 4.52
CA PRO A 64 -9.94 10.76 5.60
C PRO A 64 -10.91 10.51 6.76
N GLY A 65 -10.38 10.49 7.97
CA GLY A 65 -11.16 10.31 9.19
C GLY A 65 -11.63 8.88 9.48
N GLU A 66 -11.30 7.91 8.63
CA GLU A 66 -11.64 6.51 8.84
C GLU A 66 -10.70 5.84 9.85
N THR A 67 -11.27 5.00 10.71
CA THR A 67 -10.52 4.24 11.72
C THR A 67 -10.24 2.84 11.22
N MET A 68 -8.98 2.43 11.29
CA MET A 68 -8.57 1.03 11.15
C MET A 68 -8.55 0.34 12.51
N VAL A 69 -9.10 -0.87 12.58
CA VAL A 69 -8.93 -1.78 13.72
C VAL A 69 -8.03 -2.90 13.24
N ILE A 70 -6.91 -3.10 13.92
CA ILE A 70 -5.79 -3.92 13.43
C ILE A 70 -5.35 -4.90 14.52
N ASP A 71 -5.26 -6.17 14.14
CA ASP A 71 -4.62 -7.22 14.91
C ASP A 71 -3.29 -7.62 14.25
N PHE A 72 -2.31 -7.95 15.09
CA PHE A 72 -0.98 -8.43 14.69
C PHE A 72 -0.77 -9.84 15.22
N PRO A 73 -1.40 -10.86 14.61
CA PRO A 73 -1.48 -12.21 15.21
C PRO A 73 -0.13 -12.93 15.28
N GLU A 74 0.81 -12.62 14.41
CA GLU A 74 2.08 -13.34 14.24
C GLU A 74 3.31 -12.43 14.45
N ALA A 75 3.14 -11.23 15.03
CA ALA A 75 4.21 -10.26 15.14
C ALA A 75 5.37 -10.69 16.07
N ASP A 76 5.13 -11.65 16.98
CA ASP A 76 6.16 -12.23 17.84
C ASP A 76 7.13 -13.14 17.07
N GLU A 77 6.61 -13.84 16.05
CA GLU A 77 7.40 -14.75 15.20
C GLU A 77 7.99 -14.00 14.00
N THR A 78 7.18 -13.16 13.37
CA THR A 78 7.56 -12.38 12.20
C THR A 78 7.11 -10.93 12.38
N PRO A 79 8.04 -10.00 12.66
CA PRO A 79 7.70 -8.58 12.81
C PRO A 79 6.93 -8.05 11.61
N SER A 80 5.83 -7.37 11.88
CA SER A 80 5.00 -6.73 10.87
C SER A 80 5.58 -5.36 10.55
N GLN A 81 5.87 -5.10 9.27
CA GLN A 81 6.31 -3.81 8.76
C GLN A 81 5.36 -3.30 7.70
N CYS A 82 4.96 -2.05 7.82
CA CYS A 82 4.18 -1.37 6.79
C CYS A 82 4.55 0.11 6.70
N ILE A 83 4.28 0.68 5.54
CA ILE A 83 4.30 2.11 5.34
C ILE A 83 2.89 2.67 5.39
N ALA A 84 2.79 3.93 5.81
CA ALA A 84 1.61 4.75 5.64
C ALA A 84 2.04 6.11 5.09
N LEU A 85 1.39 6.51 4.03
CA LEU A 85 1.63 7.73 3.30
C LEU A 85 0.35 8.55 3.32
N SER A 86 0.31 9.59 4.15
CA SER A 86 -0.81 10.51 4.24
C SER A 86 -0.57 11.68 3.30
N PHE A 87 -1.45 11.84 2.31
CA PHE A 87 -1.35 12.90 1.29
C PHE A 87 -1.93 14.21 1.82
N SER A 88 -1.28 15.33 1.50
CA SER A 88 -1.90 16.65 1.65
C SER A 88 -3.19 16.72 0.80
N PRO A 89 -4.33 17.19 1.36
CA PRO A 89 -5.57 17.33 0.61
C PRO A 89 -5.43 18.22 -0.62
N ASP A 90 -4.74 19.35 -0.47
CA ASP A 90 -4.50 20.31 -1.56
C ASP A 90 -3.73 19.64 -2.72
N PHE A 91 -2.70 18.86 -2.39
CA PHE A 91 -1.93 18.13 -3.39
C PHE A 91 -2.78 17.12 -4.16
N VAL A 92 -3.68 16.40 -3.48
CA VAL A 92 -4.59 15.44 -4.14
C VAL A 92 -5.55 16.18 -5.07
N GLU A 93 -6.16 17.27 -4.59
CA GLU A 93 -7.11 18.08 -5.37
C GLU A 93 -6.44 18.69 -6.62
N GLU A 94 -5.28 19.33 -6.47
CA GLU A 94 -4.52 19.93 -7.57
C GLU A 94 -4.09 18.86 -8.59
N SER A 95 -3.63 17.70 -8.11
CA SER A 95 -3.21 16.60 -8.99
C SER A 95 -4.39 16.05 -9.80
N LEU A 96 -5.55 15.83 -9.16
CA LEU A 96 -6.76 15.37 -9.84
C LEU A 96 -7.28 16.42 -10.83
N HIS A 97 -7.28 17.70 -10.43
CA HIS A 97 -7.65 18.81 -11.31
C HIS A 97 -6.75 18.86 -12.57
N TYR A 98 -5.42 18.78 -12.38
CA TYR A 98 -4.47 18.76 -13.47
C TYR A 98 -4.71 17.58 -14.43
N LEU A 99 -4.85 16.37 -13.90
CA LEU A 99 -5.10 15.16 -14.68
C LEU A 99 -6.38 15.24 -15.48
N ASN A 100 -7.46 15.74 -14.88
CA ASN A 100 -8.76 15.86 -15.53
C ASN A 100 -8.83 17.02 -16.54
N THR A 101 -7.99 18.05 -16.40
CA THR A 101 -7.99 19.23 -17.28
C THR A 101 -7.02 19.10 -18.42
N LYS A 102 -5.83 18.53 -18.17
CA LYS A 102 -4.71 18.51 -19.14
C LYS A 102 -4.52 17.15 -19.81
N LEU A 103 -4.94 16.06 -19.16
CA LEU A 103 -4.78 14.69 -19.63
C LEU A 103 -6.14 14.03 -19.81
N MET A 104 -7.03 14.71 -20.55
CA MET A 104 -8.36 14.18 -20.87
C MET A 104 -8.22 12.78 -21.48
N LYS A 105 -8.94 11.83 -20.93
CA LYS A 105 -9.09 10.50 -21.54
C LYS A 105 -9.95 10.63 -22.80
N VAL A 106 -9.71 9.75 -23.77
CA VAL A 106 -10.43 9.71 -25.06
C VAL A 106 -11.94 9.50 -24.86
N ASP A 107 -12.37 8.97 -23.70
CA ASP A 107 -13.77 8.77 -23.32
C ASP A 107 -14.16 9.81 -22.26
N GLU A 108 -15.08 10.70 -22.59
CA GLU A 108 -15.62 11.74 -21.70
C GLU A 108 -16.30 11.20 -20.45
N SER A 109 -16.62 9.91 -20.41
CA SER A 109 -17.30 9.24 -19.27
C SER A 109 -16.35 8.86 -18.11
N THR A 110 -15.02 8.92 -18.27
CA THR A 110 -14.05 8.45 -17.30
C THR A 110 -13.12 9.57 -16.82
N CYS A 111 -13.51 10.27 -15.75
CA CYS A 111 -12.60 11.18 -15.06
C CYS A 111 -11.58 10.41 -14.18
N TRP A 112 -10.42 11.01 -13.96
CA TRP A 112 -9.46 10.56 -12.95
C TRP A 112 -10.05 10.79 -11.57
N ARG A 113 -10.19 9.75 -10.79
CA ARG A 113 -10.72 9.79 -9.44
C ARG A 113 -10.11 8.70 -8.58
N ILE A 114 -10.07 8.94 -7.28
CA ILE A 114 -9.72 7.93 -6.29
C ILE A 114 -11.04 7.33 -5.76
N SER A 115 -11.17 6.02 -5.85
CA SER A 115 -12.35 5.30 -5.37
C SER A 115 -12.16 4.90 -3.91
N SER A 116 -13.13 5.24 -3.06
CA SER A 116 -13.21 4.75 -1.67
C SER A 116 -13.81 3.33 -1.57
N GLU A 117 -14.46 2.86 -2.63
CA GLU A 117 -15.02 1.50 -2.70
C GLU A 117 -13.90 0.49 -2.96
N GLU A 118 -12.95 0.85 -3.84
CA GLU A 118 -11.79 0.05 -4.21
C GLU A 118 -10.60 0.35 -3.28
N PHE A 119 -10.79 0.15 -1.99
CA PHE A 119 -9.83 0.50 -0.95
C PHE A 119 -8.73 -0.55 -0.73
N TYR A 120 -8.97 -1.81 -1.12
CA TYR A 120 -8.04 -2.92 -0.94
C TYR A 120 -7.53 -3.41 -2.30
N LEU A 121 -6.23 -3.27 -2.52
CA LEU A 121 -5.59 -3.46 -3.81
C LEU A 121 -4.41 -4.41 -3.72
N PHE A 122 -4.15 -5.13 -4.80
CA PHE A 122 -2.89 -5.81 -5.02
C PHE A 122 -1.93 -4.87 -5.73
N ASN A 123 -0.68 -4.84 -5.25
CA ASN A 123 0.34 -4.01 -5.88
C ASN A 123 0.69 -4.57 -7.25
N SER A 124 0.33 -3.85 -8.30
CA SER A 124 0.93 -4.05 -9.61
C SER A 124 2.43 -3.73 -9.54
N LEU A 125 3.23 -4.33 -10.41
CA LEU A 125 4.66 -4.02 -10.45
C LEU A 125 4.96 -2.51 -10.59
N PRO A 126 4.24 -1.73 -11.43
CA PRO A 126 4.44 -0.29 -11.50
C PRO A 126 4.08 0.44 -10.20
N LEU A 127 3.01 0.04 -9.49
CA LEU A 127 2.63 0.65 -8.22
C LEU A 127 3.66 0.36 -7.13
N ALA A 128 4.13 -0.89 -7.03
CA ALA A 128 5.19 -1.27 -6.11
C ALA A 128 6.51 -0.51 -6.37
N SER A 129 6.88 -0.34 -7.65
CA SER A 129 8.08 0.43 -8.05
C SER A 129 7.97 1.89 -7.68
N ALA A 130 6.81 2.54 -7.90
CA ALA A 130 6.56 3.92 -7.52
C ALA A 130 6.62 4.10 -5.98
N THR A 131 6.04 3.16 -5.24
CA THR A 131 6.10 3.14 -3.76
C THR A 131 7.54 3.04 -3.25
N ASN A 132 8.32 2.12 -3.80
CA ASN A 132 9.72 1.93 -3.43
C ASN A 132 10.58 3.15 -3.79
N ASN A 133 10.33 3.78 -4.94
CA ASN A 133 11.03 5.00 -5.33
C ASN A 133 10.76 6.14 -4.36
N LEU A 134 9.50 6.37 -3.99
CA LEU A 134 9.14 7.40 -3.02
C LEU A 134 9.77 7.12 -1.64
N MET A 135 9.75 5.87 -1.18
CA MET A 135 10.39 5.46 0.07
C MET A 135 11.89 5.77 0.07
N ARG A 136 12.59 5.48 -1.03
CA ARG A 136 14.01 5.81 -1.20
C ARG A 136 14.24 7.31 -1.12
N ILE A 137 13.45 8.11 -1.84
CA ILE A 137 13.55 9.57 -1.83
C ILE A 137 13.28 10.13 -0.43
N ALA A 138 12.28 9.62 0.29
CA ALA A 138 11.95 10.06 1.65
C ALA A 138 13.10 9.88 2.64
N MET A 139 13.97 8.89 2.40
CA MET A 139 15.15 8.61 3.23
C MET A 139 16.41 9.35 2.80
N GLU A 140 16.40 10.03 1.64
CA GLU A 140 17.54 10.82 1.19
C GLU A 140 17.72 12.09 2.03
N ASP A 141 18.97 12.54 2.14
CA ASP A 141 19.32 13.83 2.75
C ASP A 141 19.98 14.72 1.66
N ASN A 142 19.11 15.35 0.84
CA ASN A 142 19.58 16.26 -0.19
C ASN A 142 18.62 17.44 -0.41
N MET A 143 19.13 18.52 -1.00
CA MET A 143 18.39 19.77 -1.20
C MET A 143 17.18 19.64 -2.17
N ASN A 144 17.19 18.64 -3.04
CA ASN A 144 16.16 18.45 -4.06
C ASN A 144 15.11 17.40 -3.63
N LYS A 145 15.18 16.92 -2.40
CA LYS A 145 14.33 15.85 -1.86
C LYS A 145 12.85 16.14 -2.07
N ASP A 146 12.39 17.34 -1.71
CA ASP A 146 10.97 17.69 -1.79
C ASP A 146 10.47 17.73 -3.24
N ILE A 147 11.27 18.27 -4.16
CA ILE A 147 10.93 18.30 -5.60
C ILE A 147 10.82 16.86 -6.14
N MET A 148 11.79 16.01 -5.81
CA MET A 148 11.78 14.61 -6.24
C MET A 148 10.63 13.83 -5.60
N ALA A 149 10.29 14.12 -4.34
CA ALA A 149 9.16 13.55 -3.65
C ALA A 149 7.83 13.92 -4.31
N ASP A 150 7.63 15.19 -4.70
CA ASP A 150 6.43 15.67 -5.37
C ASP A 150 6.21 14.96 -6.72
N LEU A 151 7.28 14.76 -7.49
CA LEU A 151 7.21 14.01 -8.75
C LEU A 151 6.86 12.54 -8.50
N ALA A 152 7.48 11.91 -7.51
CA ALA A 152 7.22 10.53 -7.14
C ALA A 152 5.80 10.33 -6.59
N LEU A 153 5.28 11.31 -5.82
CA LEU A 153 3.90 11.32 -5.32
C LEU A 153 2.87 11.39 -6.47
N LYS A 154 3.12 12.23 -7.47
CA LYS A 154 2.27 12.32 -8.67
C LYS A 154 2.26 11.00 -9.44
N GLU A 155 3.43 10.39 -9.63
CA GLU A 155 3.50 9.05 -10.23
C GLU A 155 2.69 8.03 -9.40
N LEU A 156 2.88 8.01 -8.08
CA LEU A 156 2.18 7.08 -7.20
C LEU A 156 0.66 7.24 -7.30
N LEU A 157 0.13 8.47 -7.29
CA LEU A 157 -1.31 8.73 -7.46
C LEU A 157 -1.84 8.22 -8.79
N VAL A 158 -1.12 8.45 -9.89
CA VAL A 158 -1.52 7.95 -11.22
C VAL A 158 -1.53 6.42 -11.23
N ARG A 159 -0.48 5.77 -10.69
CA ARG A 159 -0.40 4.31 -10.60
C ARG A 159 -1.50 3.71 -9.72
N LEU A 160 -1.81 4.38 -8.62
CA LEU A 160 -2.91 3.99 -7.73
C LEU A 160 -4.25 3.99 -8.48
N MET A 161 -4.58 5.09 -9.16
CA MET A 161 -5.82 5.19 -9.93
C MET A 161 -5.89 4.20 -11.10
N GLN A 162 -4.76 3.94 -11.76
CA GLN A 162 -4.66 2.90 -12.80
C GLN A 162 -4.92 1.50 -12.22
N THR A 163 -4.40 1.21 -11.03
CA THR A 163 -4.61 -0.08 -10.35
C THR A 163 -6.07 -0.24 -9.92
N GLN A 164 -6.70 0.82 -9.40
CA GLN A 164 -8.13 0.81 -9.08
C GLN A 164 -9.00 0.60 -10.33
N ALA A 165 -8.70 1.28 -11.42
CA ALA A 165 -9.42 1.13 -12.69
C ALA A 165 -9.24 -0.28 -13.29
N GLY A 166 -8.03 -0.84 -13.24
CA GLY A 166 -7.75 -2.20 -13.70
C GLY A 166 -8.54 -3.25 -12.92
N LYS A 167 -8.70 -3.07 -11.62
CA LYS A 167 -9.48 -3.97 -10.77
C LYS A 167 -10.96 -4.02 -11.14
N LEU A 168 -11.53 -2.92 -11.62
CA LEU A 168 -12.92 -2.89 -12.11
C LEU A 168 -13.13 -3.70 -13.39
N ILE A 169 -12.05 -3.95 -14.15
CA ILE A 169 -12.09 -4.69 -15.41
C ILE A 169 -11.83 -6.19 -15.17
N GLU A 170 -11.10 -6.54 -14.11
CA GLU A 170 -10.74 -7.93 -13.80
C GLU A 170 -11.76 -8.56 -12.85
N ASN A 171 -12.61 -9.44 -13.39
CA ASN A 171 -13.65 -10.16 -12.65
C ASN A 171 -13.13 -11.28 -11.73
N ASP A 172 -11.80 -11.47 -11.59
CA ASP A 172 -11.25 -12.60 -10.83
C ASP A 172 -10.26 -12.20 -9.74
N TYR A 173 -10.81 -11.57 -8.71
CA TYR A 173 -10.10 -11.11 -7.51
C TYR A 173 -9.33 -12.22 -6.77
N LYS A 174 -9.89 -13.45 -6.75
CA LYS A 174 -9.26 -14.59 -6.03
C LYS A 174 -7.99 -15.06 -6.73
N THR A 175 -8.02 -15.10 -8.06
CA THR A 175 -6.89 -15.54 -8.89
C THR A 175 -5.70 -14.57 -8.77
N LEU A 176 -5.96 -13.26 -8.74
CA LEU A 176 -4.91 -12.23 -8.55
C LEU A 176 -4.24 -12.35 -7.18
N LYS A 177 -5.03 -12.52 -6.12
CA LYS A 177 -4.52 -12.70 -4.76
C LYS A 177 -3.57 -13.91 -4.68
N THR A 178 -3.99 -15.02 -5.24
CA THR A 178 -3.19 -16.26 -5.27
C THR A 178 -1.92 -16.06 -6.11
N SER A 179 -2.02 -15.40 -7.26
CA SER A 179 -0.88 -15.14 -8.16
C SER A 179 0.18 -14.26 -7.52
N ASN A 180 -0.20 -13.23 -6.79
CA ASN A 180 0.76 -12.34 -6.10
C ASN A 180 1.47 -13.04 -4.95
N ARG A 181 0.76 -13.84 -4.17
CA ARG A 181 1.36 -14.65 -3.11
C ARG A 181 2.32 -15.68 -3.67
N LEU A 182 1.94 -16.33 -4.78
CA LEU A 182 2.80 -17.28 -5.46
C LEU A 182 4.04 -16.62 -6.05
N ALA A 183 3.92 -15.44 -6.67
CA ALA A 183 5.05 -14.66 -7.17
C ALA A 183 6.04 -14.32 -6.05
N PHE A 184 5.54 -13.86 -4.89
CA PHE A 184 6.37 -13.61 -3.71
C PHE A 184 7.15 -14.86 -3.27
N ILE A 185 6.48 -16.02 -3.20
CA ILE A 185 7.14 -17.28 -2.82
C ILE A 185 8.19 -17.69 -3.85
N ILE A 186 7.92 -17.50 -5.15
CA ILE A 186 8.90 -17.80 -6.21
C ILE A 186 10.15 -16.93 -6.07
N ASP A 187 9.98 -15.64 -5.81
CA ASP A 187 11.11 -14.72 -5.61
C ASP A 187 11.87 -15.04 -4.32
N TYR A 188 11.17 -15.39 -3.25
CA TYR A 188 11.80 -15.86 -2.02
C TYR A 188 12.64 -17.11 -2.27
N ILE A 189 12.12 -18.12 -2.99
CA ILE A 189 12.86 -19.33 -3.34
C ILE A 189 14.11 -18.97 -4.14
N LYS A 190 13.99 -18.13 -5.19
CA LYS A 190 15.13 -17.71 -6.04
C LYS A 190 16.24 -17.06 -5.24
N ASN A 191 15.89 -16.22 -4.27
CA ASN A 191 16.86 -15.47 -3.46
C ASN A 191 17.48 -16.32 -2.33
N ASN A 192 16.89 -17.51 -2.01
CA ASN A 192 17.32 -18.35 -0.90
C ASN A 192 17.66 -19.80 -1.33
N LEU A 193 18.02 -20.02 -2.59
CA LEU A 193 18.38 -21.34 -3.12
C LEU A 193 19.56 -22.02 -2.40
N HIS A 194 20.36 -21.24 -1.67
CA HIS A 194 21.50 -21.72 -0.86
C HIS A 194 21.08 -22.27 0.51
N GLN A 195 19.80 -22.14 0.89
CA GLN A 195 19.25 -22.60 2.16
C GLN A 195 18.34 -23.82 1.97
N LYS A 196 18.18 -24.60 3.04
CA LYS A 196 17.22 -25.69 3.03
C LYS A 196 15.81 -25.13 3.19
N LEU A 197 15.03 -25.14 2.12
CA LEU A 197 13.64 -24.68 2.11
C LEU A 197 12.71 -25.89 2.37
N SER A 198 11.74 -25.74 3.29
CA SER A 198 10.69 -26.72 3.51
C SER A 198 9.35 -26.22 2.98
N ILE A 199 8.47 -27.11 2.59
CA ILE A 199 7.12 -26.76 2.13
C ILE A 199 6.35 -26.05 3.25
N GLU A 200 6.48 -26.50 4.50
CA GLU A 200 5.83 -25.88 5.66
C GLU A 200 6.29 -24.44 5.86
N HIS A 201 7.59 -24.16 5.67
CA HIS A 201 8.12 -22.81 5.75
C HIS A 201 7.59 -21.91 4.63
N LEU A 202 7.54 -22.44 3.40
CA LEU A 202 7.01 -21.71 2.25
C LEU A 202 5.50 -21.46 2.37
N ALA A 203 4.73 -22.44 2.89
CA ALA A 203 3.31 -22.28 3.16
C ALA A 203 3.06 -21.20 4.22
N LYS A 204 3.81 -21.20 5.32
CA LYS A 204 3.75 -20.12 6.32
C LYS A 204 4.04 -18.73 5.71
N LEU A 205 5.04 -18.64 4.83
CA LEU A 205 5.36 -17.39 4.13
C LEU A 205 4.28 -16.96 3.15
N ALA A 206 3.57 -17.92 2.53
CA ALA A 206 2.43 -17.66 1.66
C ALA A 206 1.14 -17.39 2.44
N PHE A 207 1.17 -17.58 3.77
CA PHE A 207 -0.02 -17.48 4.63
C PHE A 207 -1.17 -18.41 4.18
N VAL A 208 -0.83 -19.66 3.88
CA VAL A 208 -1.77 -20.75 3.54
C VAL A 208 -1.48 -21.98 4.41
#